data_deacf2772c0180b6c6ce3f257cec75c9
#
_entry.id   deacf2772c0180b6c6ce3f257cec75c9
#
_cell.length_a   1.000
_cell.length_b   1.000
_cell.length_c   1.000
_cell.angle_alpha   90.00
_cell.angle_beta   90.00
_cell.angle_gamma   90.00
#
_symmetry.space_group_name_H-M   'P 1'
#
loop_
_entity.id
_entity.type
_entity.pdbx_description
1 polymer ?
#
loop_
_entity_poly.entity_id
_entity_poly.type
_entity_poly.pdbx_seq_one_letter_code
_entity_poly.pdbx_strand_id
1 'polypeptide(L)'
;MHMRSRLFLAAPIVALAMLASANNASAQETETIEGGRTTVALASSFVSALDGLGVTPGTVHPTRLHDGTVDFPVTGGAIDLDTAASQILHSGGLTLTAGQTQVTLQSFIIDTTGSPVITGLVSVNGKLLGRLPLFDLALPSGITFPLKPRDGRIILKGVGVTLDSTAAGALNSVFHVSAFAGGFGIGTAEVIIDIPVRYDEDFD
;
A
#
# COMPACT_ATOMS: atom_id res chain seq x y z
N MET A 1 23.66 -89.53 -7.67
CA MET A 1 23.12 -89.10 -6.38
C MET A 1 23.58 -87.67 -6.13
N HIS A 2 22.81 -86.69 -6.64
CA HIS A 2 23.21 -85.29 -6.67
C HIS A 2 22.28 -84.46 -5.79
N MET A 3 22.82 -84.01 -4.71
CA MET A 3 22.13 -83.16 -3.73
C MET A 3 22.29 -81.73 -4.15
N ARG A 4 21.21 -81.08 -4.56
CA ARG A 4 21.16 -79.66 -4.95
C ARG A 4 20.82 -78.82 -3.69
N SER A 5 21.82 -78.12 -3.17
CA SER A 5 21.64 -77.08 -2.19
C SER A 5 20.91 -75.89 -2.77
N ARG A 6 19.80 -75.46 -2.15
CA ARG A 6 19.12 -74.22 -2.48
C ARG A 6 19.61 -73.11 -1.53
N LEU A 7 20.25 -72.13 -2.11
CA LEU A 7 20.72 -70.91 -1.39
C LEU A 7 19.53 -69.96 -1.37
N PHE A 8 19.03 -69.63 -0.14
CA PHE A 8 18.04 -68.57 0.10
C PHE A 8 18.79 -67.26 0.21
N LEU A 9 18.57 -66.35 -0.74
CA LEU A 9 19.05 -64.96 -0.69
C LEU A 9 18.02 -64.14 0.09
N ALA A 10 18.38 -63.71 1.29
CA ALA A 10 17.57 -62.77 2.08
C ALA A 10 17.97 -61.35 1.65
N ALA A 11 17.03 -60.63 1.10
CA ALA A 11 17.17 -59.23 0.78
C ALA A 11 16.83 -58.37 2.00
N PRO A 12 17.64 -57.39 2.42
CA PRO A 12 17.29 -56.45 3.47
C PRO A 12 16.35 -55.40 2.92
N ILE A 13 15.17 -55.27 3.54
CA ILE A 13 14.24 -54.16 3.33
C ILE A 13 14.82 -52.93 4.06
N VAL A 14 15.37 -51.98 3.31
CA VAL A 14 15.73 -50.65 3.83
C VAL A 14 14.48 -49.83 3.91
N ALA A 15 13.91 -49.68 5.12
CA ALA A 15 12.82 -48.75 5.37
C ALA A 15 13.40 -47.31 5.37
N LEU A 16 13.18 -46.57 4.30
CA LEU A 16 13.50 -45.16 4.20
C LEU A 16 12.43 -44.33 4.97
N ALA A 17 12.72 -44.01 6.23
CA ALA A 17 11.90 -43.10 7.02
C ALA A 17 12.08 -41.67 6.46
N MET A 18 11.12 -41.20 5.65
CA MET A 18 11.02 -39.78 5.30
C MET A 18 10.53 -39.00 6.54
N LEU A 19 11.44 -38.32 7.22
CA LEU A 19 11.09 -37.25 8.14
C LEU A 19 10.53 -36.10 7.31
N ALA A 20 9.21 -35.99 7.25
CA ALA A 20 8.53 -34.81 6.80
C ALA A 20 8.78 -33.72 7.87
N SER A 21 9.76 -32.84 7.62
CA SER A 21 9.91 -31.60 8.37
C SER A 21 8.70 -30.74 8.01
N ALA A 22 7.67 -30.75 8.88
CA ALA A 22 6.62 -29.75 8.82
C ALA A 22 7.28 -28.39 9.12
N ASN A 23 7.58 -27.64 8.09
CA ASN A 23 7.86 -26.22 8.23
C ASN A 23 6.55 -25.60 8.74
N ASN A 24 6.46 -25.37 10.04
CA ASN A 24 5.50 -24.44 10.61
C ASN A 24 5.92 -23.04 10.12
N ALA A 25 5.55 -22.70 8.90
CA ALA A 25 5.44 -21.30 8.51
C ALA A 25 4.32 -20.76 9.40
N SER A 26 4.68 -20.03 10.44
CA SER A 26 3.73 -19.21 11.19
C SER A 26 3.04 -18.35 10.14
N ALA A 27 1.75 -18.60 9.90
CA ALA A 27 0.95 -17.72 9.07
C ALA A 27 1.05 -16.34 9.74
N GLN A 28 1.62 -15.38 9.02
CA GLN A 28 1.72 -14.00 9.47
C GLN A 28 0.29 -13.51 9.72
N GLU A 29 -0.01 -13.17 10.97
CA GLU A 29 -1.37 -12.82 11.36
C GLU A 29 -1.68 -11.42 10.85
N THR A 30 -2.44 -11.35 9.76
CA THR A 30 -2.87 -10.10 9.17
C THR A 30 -4.27 -9.75 9.65
N GLU A 31 -4.46 -8.51 10.08
CA GLU A 31 -5.77 -7.96 10.44
C GLU A 31 -6.46 -7.41 9.20
N THR A 32 -7.77 -7.65 9.11
CA THR A 32 -8.61 -7.03 8.08
C THR A 32 -8.85 -5.56 8.40
N ILE A 33 -8.68 -4.69 7.42
CA ILE A 33 -9.05 -3.27 7.53
C ILE A 33 -10.51 -3.12 7.13
N GLU A 34 -11.33 -2.59 8.03
CA GLU A 34 -12.78 -2.40 7.81
C GLU A 34 -13.12 -1.02 7.26
N GLY A 35 -12.22 -0.05 7.47
CA GLY A 35 -12.44 1.33 7.05
C GLY A 35 -11.39 2.27 7.58
N GLY A 36 -11.74 3.57 7.61
CA GLY A 36 -10.87 4.61 8.10
C GLY A 36 -10.71 5.79 7.15
N ARG A 37 -9.60 6.50 7.26
CA ARG A 37 -9.30 7.66 6.43
C ARG A 37 -7.79 7.90 6.34
N THR A 38 -7.34 8.32 5.15
CA THR A 38 -6.03 8.93 4.97
C THR A 38 -6.20 10.41 4.69
N THR A 39 -5.59 11.26 5.50
CA THR A 39 -5.59 12.71 5.36
C THR A 39 -4.19 13.17 4.96
N VAL A 40 -4.07 13.89 3.86
CA VAL A 40 -2.79 14.43 3.37
C VAL A 40 -2.80 15.96 3.48
N ALA A 41 -1.94 16.52 4.35
CA ALA A 41 -1.65 17.94 4.36
C ALA A 41 -0.66 18.25 3.23
N LEU A 42 -1.11 19.00 2.22
CA LEU A 42 -0.30 19.31 1.04
C LEU A 42 0.83 20.29 1.40
N ALA A 43 2.02 20.04 0.87
CA ALA A 43 3.14 20.96 1.00
C ALA A 43 2.85 22.27 0.24
N SER A 44 3.15 23.40 0.84
CA SER A 44 2.98 24.72 0.19
C SER A 44 3.78 24.84 -1.10
N SER A 45 4.96 24.22 -1.17
CA SER A 45 5.79 24.14 -2.38
C SER A 45 5.09 23.41 -3.51
N PHE A 46 4.35 22.33 -3.20
CA PHE A 46 3.57 21.59 -4.20
C PHE A 46 2.40 22.43 -4.73
N VAL A 47 1.64 23.06 -3.82
CA VAL A 47 0.52 23.95 -4.21
C VAL A 47 1.04 25.10 -5.08
N SER A 48 2.13 25.74 -4.67
CA SER A 48 2.75 26.85 -5.46
C SER A 48 3.27 26.38 -6.82
N ALA A 49 3.79 25.14 -6.91
CA ALA A 49 4.22 24.58 -8.20
C ALA A 49 3.03 24.37 -9.14
N LEU A 50 1.91 23.84 -8.65
CA LEU A 50 0.68 23.69 -9.44
C LEU A 50 0.17 25.04 -9.93
N ASP A 51 0.10 26.05 -9.06
CA ASP A 51 -0.35 27.41 -9.40
C ASP A 51 0.56 28.02 -10.47
N GLY A 52 1.89 27.92 -10.29
CA GLY A 52 2.87 28.45 -11.25
C GLY A 52 2.82 27.79 -12.62
N LEU A 53 2.31 26.57 -12.72
CA LEU A 53 2.11 25.82 -13.96
C LEU A 53 0.69 25.99 -14.53
N GLY A 54 -0.19 26.72 -13.86
CA GLY A 54 -1.59 26.84 -14.25
C GLY A 54 -2.36 25.52 -14.15
N VAL A 55 -1.92 24.62 -13.25
CA VAL A 55 -2.58 23.33 -12.99
C VAL A 55 -3.54 23.48 -11.83
N THR A 56 -4.82 23.29 -12.07
CA THR A 56 -5.87 23.35 -11.07
C THR A 56 -6.14 21.95 -10.49
N PRO A 57 -5.94 21.72 -9.18
CA PRO A 57 -6.33 20.48 -8.53
C PRO A 57 -7.84 20.41 -8.30
N GLY A 58 -8.40 19.21 -8.41
CA GLY A 58 -9.79 18.91 -8.10
C GLY A 58 -9.90 17.52 -7.46
N THR A 59 -11.12 17.08 -7.17
CA THR A 59 -11.35 15.78 -6.52
C THR A 59 -12.32 14.90 -7.30
N VAL A 60 -12.16 13.60 -7.15
CA VAL A 60 -13.15 12.58 -7.53
C VAL A 60 -13.84 12.13 -6.26
N HIS A 61 -15.18 12.21 -6.22
CA HIS A 61 -15.98 11.77 -5.05
C HIS A 61 -15.63 10.31 -4.66
N PRO A 62 -15.53 9.98 -3.36
CA PRO A 62 -15.86 10.77 -2.18
C PRO A 62 -14.69 11.57 -1.56
N THR A 63 -13.55 11.67 -2.22
CA THR A 63 -12.40 12.50 -1.78
C THR A 63 -12.83 13.94 -1.58
N ARG A 64 -12.28 14.59 -0.55
CA ARG A 64 -12.52 16.01 -0.23
C ARG A 64 -11.20 16.77 -0.19
N LEU A 65 -11.21 17.97 -0.75
CA LEU A 65 -10.11 18.93 -0.68
C LEU A 65 -10.61 20.18 0.04
N HIS A 66 -9.97 20.56 1.13
CA HIS A 66 -10.29 21.75 1.91
C HIS A 66 -9.03 22.26 2.62
N ASP A 67 -8.83 23.56 2.58
CA ASP A 67 -7.74 24.25 3.29
C ASP A 67 -6.35 23.60 3.15
N GLY A 68 -5.99 23.17 1.93
CA GLY A 68 -4.71 22.52 1.64
C GLY A 68 -4.60 21.08 2.15
N THR A 69 -5.72 20.49 2.57
CA THR A 69 -5.80 19.12 3.08
C THR A 69 -6.70 18.27 2.19
N VAL A 70 -6.28 17.04 1.91
CA VAL A 70 -7.06 16.08 1.12
C VAL A 70 -7.39 14.87 1.94
N ASP A 71 -8.67 14.52 2.02
CA ASP A 71 -9.18 13.34 2.72
C ASP A 71 -9.61 12.25 1.74
N PHE A 72 -9.06 11.05 1.94
CA PHE A 72 -9.37 9.85 1.18
C PHE A 72 -10.00 8.80 2.10
N PRO A 73 -11.25 8.40 1.88
CA PRO A 73 -11.85 7.31 2.63
C PRO A 73 -11.14 5.97 2.36
N VAL A 74 -10.80 5.27 3.43
CA VAL A 74 -10.33 3.88 3.39
C VAL A 74 -11.53 2.97 3.23
N THR A 75 -11.46 2.00 2.33
CA THR A 75 -12.56 1.08 2.00
C THR A 75 -12.29 -0.35 2.37
N GLY A 76 -11.08 -0.66 2.82
CA GLY A 76 -10.69 -2.00 3.22
C GLY A 76 -9.21 -2.27 3.02
N GLY A 77 -8.83 -3.52 3.17
CA GLY A 77 -7.45 -3.98 3.00
C GLY A 77 -7.03 -4.96 4.08
N ALA A 78 -5.73 -5.11 4.24
CA ALA A 78 -5.13 -5.95 5.27
C ALA A 78 -3.84 -5.32 5.79
N ILE A 79 -3.53 -5.55 7.06
CA ILE A 79 -2.31 -5.08 7.71
C ILE A 79 -1.75 -6.14 8.64
N ASP A 80 -0.45 -6.32 8.61
CA ASP A 80 0.32 -7.07 9.56
C ASP A 80 0.78 -6.14 10.69
N LEU A 81 0.40 -6.45 11.92
CA LEU A 81 0.69 -5.57 13.06
C LEU A 81 2.15 -5.65 13.51
N ASP A 82 2.85 -6.74 13.22
CA ASP A 82 4.23 -6.95 13.63
C ASP A 82 5.21 -6.17 12.74
N THR A 83 4.83 -5.93 11.49
CA THR A 83 5.71 -5.34 10.47
C THR A 83 5.18 -4.06 9.83
N ALA A 84 3.88 -3.76 10.00
CA ALA A 84 3.10 -2.77 9.25
C ALA A 84 3.05 -3.04 7.73
N ALA A 85 3.39 -4.25 7.28
CA ALA A 85 3.15 -4.64 5.90
C ALA A 85 1.64 -4.62 5.63
N SER A 86 1.22 -3.85 4.64
CA SER A 86 -0.21 -3.59 4.41
C SER A 86 -0.52 -3.31 2.96
N GLN A 87 -1.79 -3.55 2.60
CA GLN A 87 -2.42 -2.99 1.42
C GLN A 87 -3.70 -2.29 1.87
N ILE A 88 -3.70 -0.94 1.81
CA ILE A 88 -4.82 -0.10 2.27
C ILE A 88 -5.51 0.48 1.04
N LEU A 89 -6.78 0.11 0.86
CA LEU A 89 -7.58 0.48 -0.30
C LEU A 89 -8.35 1.78 -0.03
N HIS A 90 -8.35 2.69 -1.02
CA HIS A 90 -9.06 3.96 -0.92
C HIS A 90 -10.03 4.15 -2.07
N SER A 91 -11.13 4.84 -1.80
CA SER A 91 -12.07 5.32 -2.81
C SER A 91 -11.84 6.80 -3.13
N GLY A 92 -12.39 7.22 -4.28
CA GLY A 92 -12.24 8.59 -4.77
C GLY A 92 -10.89 8.84 -5.45
N GLY A 93 -10.48 10.10 -5.50
CA GLY A 93 -9.25 10.46 -6.20
C GLY A 93 -9.04 11.95 -6.36
N LEU A 94 -8.07 12.29 -7.20
CA LEU A 94 -7.70 13.66 -7.56
C LEU A 94 -7.80 13.87 -9.06
N THR A 95 -8.06 15.11 -9.46
CA THR A 95 -7.88 15.57 -10.83
C THR A 95 -6.87 16.69 -10.85
N LEU A 96 -6.07 16.74 -11.91
CA LEU A 96 -5.15 17.83 -12.23
C LEU A 96 -5.51 18.35 -13.63
N THR A 97 -5.91 19.61 -13.73
CA THR A 97 -6.38 20.17 -15.00
C THR A 97 -5.54 21.38 -15.39
N ALA A 98 -5.00 21.37 -16.62
CA ALA A 98 -4.33 22.50 -17.24
C ALA A 98 -4.87 22.69 -18.67
N GLY A 99 -5.54 23.80 -18.93
CA GLY A 99 -6.22 24.05 -20.20
C GLY A 99 -7.23 22.96 -20.54
N GLN A 100 -7.02 22.23 -21.64
CA GLN A 100 -7.89 21.10 -22.04
C GLN A 100 -7.37 19.73 -21.60
N THR A 101 -6.26 19.69 -20.89
CA THR A 101 -5.66 18.45 -20.41
C THR A 101 -6.08 18.19 -18.97
N GLN A 102 -6.71 17.05 -18.73
CA GLN A 102 -7.06 16.59 -17.40
C GLN A 102 -6.44 15.23 -17.12
N VAL A 103 -5.69 15.14 -16.04
CA VAL A 103 -5.22 13.88 -15.46
C VAL A 103 -6.12 13.52 -14.29
N THR A 104 -6.63 12.30 -14.26
CA THR A 104 -7.39 11.76 -13.13
C THR A 104 -6.61 10.63 -12.47
N LEU A 105 -6.44 10.72 -11.17
CA LEU A 105 -5.77 9.74 -10.30
C LEU A 105 -6.80 9.24 -9.31
N GLN A 106 -7.10 7.94 -9.29
CA GLN A 106 -8.16 7.43 -8.42
C GLN A 106 -7.91 6.00 -7.93
N SER A 107 -8.71 5.55 -6.96
CA SER A 107 -8.63 4.19 -6.40
C SER A 107 -7.22 3.88 -5.91
N PHE A 108 -6.70 4.72 -5.03
CA PHE A 108 -5.37 4.59 -4.49
C PHE A 108 -5.23 3.34 -3.62
N ILE A 109 -4.06 2.72 -3.68
CA ILE A 109 -3.65 1.65 -2.78
C ILE A 109 -2.33 2.07 -2.16
N ILE A 110 -2.30 2.18 -0.83
CA ILE A 110 -1.04 2.21 -0.07
C ILE A 110 -0.57 0.77 0.03
N ASP A 111 0.63 0.51 -0.45
CA ASP A 111 1.28 -0.82 -0.38
C ASP A 111 2.61 -0.67 0.36
N THR A 112 2.72 -1.33 1.51
CA THR A 112 3.93 -1.36 2.34
C THR A 112 4.50 -2.77 2.48
N THR A 113 4.07 -3.72 1.64
CA THR A 113 4.59 -5.09 1.63
C THR A 113 6.02 -5.20 1.11
N GLY A 114 6.47 -4.17 0.40
CA GLY A 114 7.84 -3.99 -0.11
C GLY A 114 8.33 -2.57 0.18
N SER A 115 8.88 -1.90 -0.83
CA SER A 115 9.15 -0.46 -0.74
C SER A 115 7.82 0.29 -0.63
N PRO A 116 7.61 1.11 0.42
CA PRO A 116 6.33 1.77 0.64
C PRO A 116 5.95 2.71 -0.52
N VAL A 117 4.82 2.45 -1.16
CA VAL A 117 4.37 3.17 -2.36
C VAL A 117 2.85 3.37 -2.35
N ILE A 118 2.39 4.43 -3.00
CA ILE A 118 0.98 4.61 -3.37
C ILE A 118 0.85 4.36 -4.87
N THR A 119 0.03 3.40 -5.24
CA THR A 119 -0.40 3.18 -6.63
C THR A 119 -1.80 3.73 -6.85
N GLY A 120 -2.15 4.08 -8.09
CA GLY A 120 -3.49 4.54 -8.45
C GLY A 120 -3.83 4.26 -9.91
N LEU A 121 -5.12 4.23 -10.22
CA LEU A 121 -5.60 4.24 -11.59
C LEU A 121 -5.41 5.62 -12.19
N VAL A 122 -4.76 5.68 -13.34
CA VAL A 122 -4.44 6.93 -14.05
C VAL A 122 -5.23 6.98 -15.35
N SER A 123 -5.88 8.10 -15.59
CA SER A 123 -6.44 8.41 -16.90
C SER A 123 -6.08 9.84 -17.35
N VAL A 124 -5.97 10.03 -18.65
CA VAL A 124 -5.72 11.33 -19.28
C VAL A 124 -6.86 11.61 -20.26
N ASN A 125 -7.57 12.71 -20.06
CA ASN A 125 -8.75 13.10 -20.85
C ASN A 125 -9.77 11.95 -20.98
N GLY A 126 -10.00 11.21 -19.87
CA GLY A 126 -10.91 10.07 -19.80
C GLY A 126 -10.34 8.74 -20.34
N LYS A 127 -9.18 8.73 -21.00
CA LYS A 127 -8.54 7.50 -21.48
C LYS A 127 -7.72 6.87 -20.37
N LEU A 128 -8.11 5.67 -19.94
CA LEU A 128 -7.40 4.90 -18.92
C LEU A 128 -6.02 4.46 -19.42
N LEU A 129 -4.99 4.71 -18.62
CA LEU A 129 -3.61 4.25 -18.85
C LEU A 129 -3.30 2.98 -18.04
N GLY A 130 -3.95 2.79 -16.89
CA GLY A 130 -3.76 1.66 -16.00
C GLY A 130 -3.44 2.07 -14.57
N ARG A 131 -3.03 1.08 -13.74
CA ARG A 131 -2.54 1.32 -12.39
C ARG A 131 -1.03 1.56 -12.44
N LEU A 132 -0.60 2.67 -11.88
CA LEU A 132 0.81 3.09 -11.90
C LEU A 132 1.27 3.44 -10.47
N PRO A 133 2.56 3.31 -10.15
CA PRO A 133 3.15 3.93 -8.96
C PRO A 133 3.06 5.46 -9.12
N LEU A 134 2.62 6.13 -8.07
CA LEU A 134 2.38 7.57 -8.09
C LEU A 134 3.21 8.31 -7.05
N PHE A 135 3.31 7.75 -5.84
CA PHE A 135 4.01 8.39 -4.74
C PHE A 135 4.81 7.36 -3.94
N ASP A 136 6.00 7.77 -3.53
CA ASP A 136 6.80 7.06 -2.55
C ASP A 136 6.42 7.53 -1.15
N LEU A 137 6.46 6.60 -0.18
CA LEU A 137 6.14 6.87 1.21
C LEU A 137 7.38 6.73 2.09
N ALA A 138 7.56 7.68 2.99
CA ALA A 138 8.54 7.59 4.06
C ALA A 138 7.81 7.43 5.39
N LEU A 139 7.97 6.27 6.04
CA LEU A 139 7.40 6.04 7.36
C LEU A 139 8.11 6.94 8.39
N PRO A 140 7.38 7.49 9.38
CA PRO A 140 7.98 8.34 10.40
C PRO A 140 8.96 7.55 11.26
N SER A 141 10.03 8.19 11.66
CA SER A 141 10.97 7.63 12.65
C SER A 141 10.28 7.47 14.00
N GLY A 142 10.48 6.32 14.66
CA GLY A 142 9.94 6.08 16.01
C GLY A 142 8.66 5.26 16.04
N ILE A 143 8.22 4.67 14.94
CA ILE A 143 7.19 3.61 14.97
C ILE A 143 7.75 2.44 15.79
N THR A 144 6.97 1.99 16.78
CA THR A 144 7.29 0.79 17.58
C THR A 144 6.44 -0.37 17.11
N PHE A 145 7.06 -1.53 16.97
CA PHE A 145 6.40 -2.78 16.61
C PHE A 145 6.32 -3.73 17.82
N PRO A 146 5.30 -4.59 17.89
CA PRO A 146 4.12 -4.60 17.05
C PRO A 146 3.27 -3.32 17.20
N LEU A 147 2.56 -2.97 16.12
CA LEU A 147 1.56 -1.90 16.18
C LEU A 147 0.48 -2.27 17.18
N LYS A 148 0.12 -1.33 18.05
CA LYS A 148 -0.89 -1.56 19.09
C LYS A 148 -2.16 -0.78 18.77
N PRO A 149 -3.22 -1.46 18.31
CA PRO A 149 -4.51 -0.81 18.13
C PRO A 149 -5.05 -0.25 19.44
N ARG A 150 -5.74 0.86 19.36
CA ARG A 150 -6.50 1.43 20.48
C ARG A 150 -7.96 1.55 20.05
N ASP A 151 -8.84 0.88 20.77
CA ASP A 151 -10.28 0.84 20.45
C ASP A 151 -10.55 0.44 18.99
N GLY A 152 -9.87 -0.61 18.50
CA GLY A 152 -9.99 -1.07 17.12
C GLY A 152 -9.40 -0.15 16.06
N ARG A 153 -8.52 0.79 16.46
CA ARG A 153 -7.98 1.80 15.56
C ARG A 153 -6.45 1.86 15.59
N ILE A 154 -5.85 1.99 14.41
CA ILE A 154 -4.42 2.28 14.24
C ILE A 154 -4.29 3.67 13.61
N ILE A 155 -3.40 4.49 14.16
CA ILE A 155 -3.14 5.85 13.69
C ILE A 155 -1.65 6.00 13.41
N LEU A 156 -1.29 6.24 12.15
CA LEU A 156 0.06 6.54 11.71
C LEU A 156 0.12 8.01 11.29
N LYS A 157 0.92 8.82 12.00
CA LYS A 157 1.07 10.26 11.73
C LYS A 157 2.45 10.56 11.18
N GLY A 158 2.54 11.57 10.34
CA GLY A 158 3.82 12.07 9.85
C GLY A 158 4.43 11.22 8.75
N VAL A 159 3.61 10.50 7.98
CA VAL A 159 4.07 9.74 6.81
C VAL A 159 4.42 10.72 5.70
N GLY A 160 5.69 10.79 5.30
CA GLY A 160 6.14 11.63 4.19
C GLY A 160 5.63 11.09 2.87
N VAL A 161 5.11 11.98 2.00
CA VAL A 161 4.61 11.63 0.66
C VAL A 161 5.43 12.41 -0.36
N THR A 162 6.10 11.70 -1.26
CA THR A 162 6.89 12.29 -2.35
C THR A 162 6.46 11.71 -3.70
N LEU A 163 6.69 12.44 -4.77
CA LEU A 163 6.33 12.02 -6.12
C LEU A 163 7.26 10.91 -6.60
N ASP A 164 6.70 9.81 -7.11
CA ASP A 164 7.46 8.77 -7.79
C ASP A 164 8.13 9.30 -9.05
N SER A 165 9.31 8.81 -9.39
CA SER A 165 10.09 9.29 -10.54
C SER A 165 9.41 9.03 -11.87
N THR A 166 8.74 7.89 -12.02
CA THR A 166 7.98 7.54 -13.23
C THR A 166 6.76 8.44 -13.37
N ALA A 167 6.04 8.68 -12.26
CA ALA A 167 4.90 9.60 -12.22
C ALA A 167 5.33 11.03 -12.55
N ALA A 168 6.47 11.49 -12.05
CA ALA A 168 7.03 12.80 -12.36
C ALA A 168 7.30 12.96 -13.87
N GLY A 169 7.93 11.98 -14.49
CA GLY A 169 8.17 11.96 -15.93
C GLY A 169 6.87 11.96 -16.75
N ALA A 170 5.87 11.20 -16.31
CA ALA A 170 4.56 11.15 -16.96
C ALA A 170 3.82 12.51 -16.87
N LEU A 171 3.81 13.15 -15.69
CA LEU A 171 3.20 14.48 -15.50
C LEU A 171 3.88 15.54 -16.36
N ASN A 172 5.22 15.53 -16.37
CA ASN A 172 5.98 16.44 -17.23
C ASN A 172 5.62 16.27 -18.72
N SER A 173 5.49 15.02 -19.17
CA SER A 173 5.12 14.71 -20.55
C SER A 173 3.69 15.17 -20.89
N VAL A 174 2.72 14.90 -20.00
CA VAL A 174 1.30 15.19 -20.23
C VAL A 174 1.02 16.69 -20.22
N PHE A 175 1.68 17.44 -19.32
CA PHE A 175 1.50 18.89 -19.20
C PHE A 175 2.54 19.71 -20.00
N HIS A 176 3.47 19.06 -20.70
CA HIS A 176 4.56 19.69 -21.46
C HIS A 176 5.41 20.64 -20.61
N VAL A 177 5.78 20.18 -19.42
CA VAL A 177 6.61 20.92 -18.46
C VAL A 177 7.85 20.11 -18.07
N SER A 178 8.75 20.69 -17.27
CA SER A 178 9.93 20.02 -16.70
C SER A 178 10.09 20.31 -15.20
N ALA A 179 8.98 20.58 -14.54
CA ALA A 179 8.98 21.07 -13.15
C ALA A 179 8.94 19.95 -12.11
N PHE A 180 8.50 18.75 -12.49
CA PHE A 180 8.36 17.64 -11.56
C PHE A 180 9.59 16.72 -11.61
N ALA A 181 10.05 16.28 -10.44
CA ALA A 181 11.12 15.30 -10.30
C ALA A 181 10.72 14.22 -9.27
N GLY A 182 11.30 13.03 -9.39
CA GLY A 182 11.18 12.03 -8.34
C GLY A 182 11.67 12.57 -7.00
N GLY A 183 10.97 12.24 -5.92
CA GLY A 183 11.25 12.77 -4.59
C GLY A 183 10.69 14.18 -4.32
N PHE A 184 9.99 14.80 -5.28
CA PHE A 184 9.31 16.08 -5.05
C PHE A 184 8.27 15.95 -3.94
N GLY A 185 8.38 16.78 -2.89
CA GLY A 185 7.51 16.71 -1.71
C GLY A 185 6.07 17.08 -2.03
N ILE A 186 5.16 16.13 -1.85
CA ILE A 186 3.71 16.32 -2.03
C ILE A 186 3.06 16.79 -0.74
N GLY A 187 3.47 16.20 0.40
CA GLY A 187 2.91 16.56 1.70
C GLY A 187 3.22 15.54 2.78
N THR A 188 2.43 15.60 3.84
CA THR A 188 2.53 14.68 4.98
C THR A 188 1.17 14.05 5.24
N ALA A 189 1.14 12.73 5.38
CA ALA A 189 -0.09 11.99 5.60
C ALA A 189 -0.27 11.57 7.07
N GLU A 190 -1.53 11.55 7.50
CA GLU A 190 -2.03 10.81 8.65
C GLU A 190 -2.93 9.69 8.12
N VAL A 191 -2.60 8.44 8.48
CA VAL A 191 -3.38 7.26 8.09
C VAL A 191 -4.08 6.71 9.32
N ILE A 192 -5.40 6.68 9.29
CA ILE A 192 -6.27 6.09 10.32
C ILE A 192 -6.96 4.89 9.68
N ILE A 193 -6.76 3.72 10.26
CA ILE A 193 -7.45 2.50 9.83
C ILE A 193 -8.22 1.89 11.00
N ASP A 194 -9.42 1.42 10.70
CA ASP A 194 -10.28 0.72 11.64
C ASP A 194 -10.13 -0.79 11.38
N ILE A 195 -9.92 -1.56 12.44
CA ILE A 195 -9.79 -3.03 12.42
C ILE A 195 -10.79 -3.63 13.42
N PRO A 196 -11.15 -4.92 13.29
CA PRO A 196 -12.05 -5.57 14.23
C PRO A 196 -11.56 -5.46 15.66
N VAL A 197 -12.45 -5.12 16.59
CA VAL A 197 -12.16 -5.18 18.02
C VAL A 197 -12.28 -6.63 18.46
N ARG A 198 -11.17 -7.25 18.88
CA ARG A 198 -11.20 -8.57 19.51
C ARG A 198 -11.61 -8.39 20.97
N TYR A 199 -12.78 -8.89 21.32
CA TYR A 199 -13.16 -9.09 22.72
C TYR A 199 -12.55 -10.43 23.14
N ASP A 200 -11.60 -10.41 24.07
CA ASP A 200 -11.20 -11.63 24.77
C ASP A 200 -12.44 -12.09 25.54
N GLU A 201 -13.12 -13.11 25.05
CA GLU A 201 -14.15 -13.81 25.81
C GLU A 201 -13.41 -14.65 26.88
N ASP A 202 -12.98 -13.98 27.96
CA ASP A 202 -12.61 -14.69 29.18
C ASP A 202 -13.89 -15.30 29.74
N PHE A 203 -14.18 -16.54 29.35
CA PHE A 203 -15.16 -17.37 30.01
C PHE A 203 -14.56 -17.82 31.36
N ASP A 204 -14.97 -17.18 32.47
CA ASP A 204 -14.84 -17.68 33.83
C ASP A 204 -15.67 -18.96 34.00
#